data_c9ff0a18d26e8e827adaf5c94c19e58b
#
_entry.id   c9ff0a18d26e8e827adaf5c94c19e58b
#
_cell.length_a   1.000
_cell.length_b   1.000
_cell.length_c   1.000
_cell.angle_alpha   90.00
_cell.angle_beta   90.00
_cell.angle_gamma   90.00
#
_symmetry.space_group_name_H-M   'P 1'
#
loop_
_entity.id
_entity.type
_entity.pdbx_description
1 polymer ?
#
loop_
_entity_poly.entity_id
_entity_poly.type
_entity_poly.pdbx_seq_one_letter_code
_entity_poly.pdbx_strand_id
1 'polypeptide(L)'
;MTPLYYGLAWLAHLLLAPLLVLLTFKPRYKQSLKARFFFPRSHRGEHYDFWLHACSLGEVSSLEAIVDSIPTNKKIFISVITQTGFSQAHHLFGARENVVIDYLPFETLLPLVAPTCDKLLVFEAELWLLLFAWAKRGGASTKLVNARISSRSLGRYLRLKRFYKHLFSFVDSVLCQSKMDLSRLEALGAKNVKTLGNIKILNPIRPSRFYARPARLVVLAASTHAGEEEVILEAFSALLNGKSNAEAKSFKPKNPYSFALPPRWNHIENAPPLLILVPRHPERFEVVYKLAARDFEVARWTSLGGGDEAIENLKQNVLLVDAMGELINLYALSDLVILGGGFAPIGGHNPLEPATFNNILISGKEIFNQKALFDCVRNYYLVSKDELASALLAYKDLSRSMISTWARGGILQAILA
;
A
#
# COMPACT_ATOMS: atom_id res chain seq x y z
N MET A 1 26.41 -22.89 -10.99
CA MET A 1 26.26 -21.44 -10.81
C MET A 1 26.30 -20.99 -9.34
N THR A 2 25.65 -21.69 -8.42
CA THR A 2 25.60 -21.26 -7.00
C THR A 2 26.99 -21.09 -6.35
N PRO A 3 27.97 -22.04 -6.48
CA PRO A 3 29.30 -21.86 -5.89
C PRO A 3 30.06 -20.66 -6.47
N LEU A 4 29.98 -20.46 -7.80
CA LEU A 4 30.59 -19.31 -8.46
C LEU A 4 29.99 -17.99 -7.97
N TYR A 5 28.66 -17.92 -7.89
CA TYR A 5 27.97 -16.75 -7.36
C TYR A 5 28.36 -16.48 -5.89
N TYR A 6 28.48 -17.53 -5.06
CA TYR A 6 28.90 -17.41 -3.67
C TYR A 6 30.32 -16.84 -3.56
N GLY A 7 31.25 -17.31 -4.38
CA GLY A 7 32.61 -16.76 -4.44
C GLY A 7 32.65 -15.30 -4.88
N LEU A 8 31.87 -14.94 -5.91
CA LEU A 8 31.74 -13.55 -6.35
C LEU A 8 31.09 -12.64 -5.31
N ALA A 9 30.08 -13.15 -4.58
CA ALA A 9 29.44 -12.42 -3.49
C ALA A 9 30.41 -12.17 -2.33
N TRP A 10 31.28 -13.13 -1.99
CA TRP A 10 32.34 -12.93 -1.00
C TRP A 10 33.37 -11.89 -1.46
N LEU A 11 33.80 -11.96 -2.71
CA LEU A 11 34.72 -10.96 -3.27
C LEU A 11 34.09 -9.57 -3.20
N ALA A 12 32.83 -9.42 -3.61
CA ALA A 12 32.10 -8.16 -3.53
C ALA A 12 31.94 -7.69 -2.07
N HIS A 13 31.65 -8.60 -1.12
CA HIS A 13 31.53 -8.28 0.30
C HIS A 13 32.84 -7.71 0.85
N LEU A 14 33.97 -8.34 0.56
CA LEU A 14 35.30 -7.90 1.02
C LEU A 14 35.69 -6.54 0.38
N LEU A 15 35.48 -6.37 -0.90
CA LEU A 15 35.80 -5.12 -1.61
C LEU A 15 34.94 -3.95 -1.12
N LEU A 16 33.66 -4.19 -0.79
CA LEU A 16 32.74 -3.16 -0.32
C LEU A 16 32.83 -2.92 1.19
N ALA A 17 33.48 -3.81 1.97
CA ALA A 17 33.53 -3.72 3.43
C ALA A 17 34.03 -2.32 3.93
N PRO A 18 35.08 -1.68 3.38
CA PRO A 18 35.49 -0.35 3.85
C PRO A 18 34.40 0.70 3.67
N LEU A 19 33.71 0.70 2.51
CA LEU A 19 32.61 1.61 2.24
C LEU A 19 31.42 1.35 3.19
N LEU A 20 31.09 0.07 3.42
CA LEU A 20 30.01 -0.32 4.32
C LEU A 20 30.32 0.14 5.76
N VAL A 21 31.57 0.01 6.21
CA VAL A 21 32.00 0.52 7.54
C VAL A 21 31.77 2.04 7.62
N LEU A 22 32.18 2.82 6.62
CA LEU A 22 31.93 4.26 6.56
C LEU A 22 30.43 4.59 6.61
N LEU A 23 29.59 3.82 5.92
CA LEU A 23 28.15 4.04 5.93
C LEU A 23 27.51 3.70 7.29
N THR A 24 28.13 2.87 8.13
CA THR A 24 27.60 2.58 9.48
C THR A 24 27.64 3.80 10.42
N PHE A 25 28.40 4.85 10.11
CA PHE A 25 28.39 6.10 10.87
C PHE A 25 27.15 6.96 10.61
N LYS A 26 26.42 6.72 9.50
CA LYS A 26 25.17 7.42 9.24
C LYS A 26 24.03 6.80 10.08
N PRO A 27 23.26 7.59 10.87
CA PRO A 27 22.23 7.09 11.77
C PRO A 27 21.23 6.14 11.07
N ARG A 28 20.85 6.46 9.83
CA ARG A 28 19.90 5.70 9.01
C ARG A 28 20.34 4.25 8.75
N TYR A 29 21.65 3.96 8.72
CA TYR A 29 22.20 2.66 8.32
C TYR A 29 22.95 1.96 9.46
N LYS A 30 23.14 2.63 10.60
CA LYS A 30 24.01 2.18 11.71
C LYS A 30 23.66 0.77 12.19
N GLN A 31 22.40 0.48 12.43
CA GLN A 31 21.97 -0.82 12.93
C GLN A 31 21.90 -1.87 11.81
N SER A 32 21.22 -1.56 10.71
CA SER A 32 20.97 -2.52 9.63
C SER A 32 22.27 -3.02 8.97
N LEU A 33 23.22 -2.12 8.65
CA LEU A 33 24.46 -2.55 8.01
C LEU A 33 25.35 -3.37 8.95
N LYS A 34 25.45 -3.00 10.24
CA LYS A 34 26.20 -3.79 11.22
C LYS A 34 25.66 -5.18 11.36
N ALA A 35 24.34 -5.32 11.57
CA ALA A 35 23.69 -6.61 11.76
C ALA A 35 23.72 -7.49 10.50
N ARG A 36 23.71 -6.89 9.30
CA ARG A 36 23.64 -7.64 8.06
C ARG A 36 25.00 -8.08 7.54
N PHE A 37 26.02 -7.25 7.65
CA PHE A 37 27.30 -7.45 6.97
C PHE A 37 28.45 -7.82 7.89
N PHE A 38 28.40 -7.43 9.16
CA PHE A 38 29.54 -7.59 10.05
C PHE A 38 29.26 -8.47 11.28
N PHE A 39 28.13 -8.24 11.95
CA PHE A 39 27.77 -8.90 13.21
C PHE A 39 26.33 -9.41 13.19
N PRO A 40 25.98 -10.32 12.26
CA PRO A 40 24.66 -10.93 12.27
C PRO A 40 24.48 -11.80 13.52
N ARG A 41 23.28 -11.73 14.10
CA ARG A 41 22.89 -12.67 15.13
C ARG A 41 22.83 -14.08 14.53
N SER A 42 23.36 -15.05 15.25
CA SER A 42 23.30 -16.44 14.80
C SER A 42 22.01 -17.11 15.25
N HIS A 43 21.29 -17.66 14.30
CA HIS A 43 20.13 -18.54 14.46
C HIS A 43 20.45 -19.95 13.98
N ARG A 44 21.73 -20.26 13.83
CA ARG A 44 22.18 -21.58 13.38
C ARG A 44 21.75 -22.67 14.36
N GLY A 45 21.11 -23.71 13.84
CA GLY A 45 20.56 -24.79 14.66
C GLY A 45 19.13 -24.56 15.13
N GLU A 46 18.60 -23.35 14.96
CA GLU A 46 17.19 -23.08 15.19
C GLU A 46 16.37 -23.53 13.97
N HIS A 47 15.13 -23.97 14.24
CA HIS A 47 14.17 -24.38 13.22
C HIS A 47 12.84 -23.66 13.43
N TYR A 48 12.26 -23.16 12.33
CA TYR A 48 10.99 -22.42 12.31
C TYR A 48 10.01 -23.08 11.34
N ASP A 49 8.73 -23.08 11.68
CA ASP A 49 7.69 -23.53 10.73
C ASP A 49 7.59 -22.58 9.53
N PHE A 50 7.73 -21.27 9.78
CA PHE A 50 7.69 -20.24 8.73
C PHE A 50 8.88 -19.29 8.84
N TRP A 51 9.50 -19.00 7.70
CA TRP A 51 10.42 -17.88 7.53
C TRP A 51 9.81 -16.87 6.56
N LEU A 52 9.46 -15.69 7.06
CA LEU A 52 8.91 -14.58 6.28
C LEU A 52 10.01 -13.54 6.02
N HIS A 53 10.29 -13.23 4.76
CA HIS A 53 11.28 -12.22 4.43
C HIS A 53 10.64 -11.04 3.71
N ALA A 54 10.70 -9.83 4.34
CA ALA A 54 10.19 -8.57 3.82
C ALA A 54 11.22 -7.46 3.98
N CYS A 55 11.38 -6.59 2.98
CA CYS A 55 12.44 -5.59 2.96
C CYS A 55 12.08 -4.32 3.75
N SER A 56 10.91 -3.75 3.46
CA SER A 56 10.52 -2.39 3.82
C SER A 56 9.38 -2.35 4.83
N LEU A 57 9.16 -1.15 5.42
CA LEU A 57 8.03 -0.87 6.31
C LEU A 57 6.67 -1.29 5.68
N GLY A 58 6.44 -0.94 4.41
CA GLY A 58 5.17 -1.24 3.73
C GLY A 58 4.97 -2.74 3.49
N GLU A 59 6.03 -3.50 3.21
CA GLU A 59 5.98 -4.95 3.07
C GLU A 59 5.72 -5.62 4.41
N VAL A 60 6.42 -5.18 5.47
CA VAL A 60 6.22 -5.68 6.84
C VAL A 60 4.79 -5.47 7.32
N SER A 61 4.21 -4.29 7.06
CA SER A 61 2.79 -4.03 7.38
C SER A 61 1.85 -5.01 6.66
N SER A 62 2.21 -5.49 5.47
CA SER A 62 1.40 -6.47 4.73
C SER A 62 1.50 -7.90 5.30
N LEU A 63 2.44 -8.16 6.22
CA LEU A 63 2.56 -9.46 6.90
C LEU A 63 1.53 -9.65 8.01
N GLU A 64 0.91 -8.57 8.54
CA GLU A 64 0.05 -8.65 9.73
C GLU A 64 -1.05 -9.71 9.58
N ALA A 65 -1.85 -9.63 8.53
CA ALA A 65 -2.91 -10.60 8.27
C ALA A 65 -2.39 -12.03 8.01
N ILE A 66 -1.17 -12.16 7.46
CA ILE A 66 -0.55 -13.46 7.22
C ILE A 66 -0.13 -14.08 8.55
N VAL A 67 0.56 -13.31 9.39
CA VAL A 67 1.01 -13.76 10.73
C VAL A 67 -0.19 -14.09 11.62
N ASP A 68 -1.27 -13.27 11.59
CA ASP A 68 -2.51 -13.53 12.31
C ASP A 68 -3.22 -14.82 11.89
N SER A 69 -3.01 -15.25 10.65
CA SER A 69 -3.60 -16.48 10.11
C SER A 69 -2.76 -17.74 10.39
N ILE A 70 -1.54 -17.58 10.90
CA ILE A 70 -0.69 -18.69 11.32
C ILE A 70 -1.02 -19.07 12.77
N PRO A 71 -1.30 -20.34 13.09
CA PRO A 71 -1.56 -20.78 14.45
C PRO A 71 -0.44 -20.41 15.43
N THR A 72 -0.79 -20.03 16.66
CA THR A 72 0.16 -19.54 17.68
C THR A 72 1.17 -20.58 18.16
N ASN A 73 0.88 -21.88 17.97
CA ASN A 73 1.82 -22.97 18.24
C ASN A 73 2.89 -23.16 17.17
N LYS A 74 2.85 -22.39 16.09
CA LYS A 74 3.83 -22.40 15.01
C LYS A 74 4.88 -21.31 15.22
N LYS A 75 6.16 -21.66 15.08
CA LYS A 75 7.29 -20.73 15.21
C LYS A 75 7.51 -19.97 13.91
N ILE A 76 7.63 -18.66 14.01
CA ILE A 76 7.79 -17.75 12.86
C ILE A 76 9.10 -16.98 13.00
N PHE A 77 9.92 -16.99 11.96
CA PHE A 77 11.07 -16.11 11.84
C PHE A 77 10.78 -15.02 10.80
N ILE A 78 10.89 -13.75 11.18
CA ILE A 78 10.72 -12.62 10.29
C ILE A 78 12.07 -11.97 10.07
N SER A 79 12.54 -11.95 8.82
CA SER A 79 13.77 -11.25 8.45
C SER A 79 13.49 -10.01 7.62
N VAL A 80 14.21 -8.92 7.93
CA VAL A 80 14.04 -7.61 7.28
C VAL A 80 15.38 -7.03 6.82
N ILE A 81 15.33 -6.02 5.93
CA ILE A 81 16.55 -5.36 5.42
C ILE A 81 16.72 -3.97 6.01
N THR A 82 15.63 -3.17 6.07
CA THR A 82 15.70 -1.76 6.45
C THR A 82 15.45 -1.55 7.94
N GLN A 83 16.02 -0.49 8.51
CA GLN A 83 15.78 -0.14 9.91
C GLN A 83 14.31 0.21 10.18
N THR A 84 13.63 0.86 9.23
CA THR A 84 12.20 1.16 9.34
C THR A 84 11.35 -0.11 9.28
N GLY A 85 11.72 -1.09 8.45
CA GLY A 85 11.08 -2.42 8.43
C GLY A 85 11.30 -3.17 9.75
N PHE A 86 12.49 -3.10 10.33
CA PHE A 86 12.79 -3.73 11.63
C PHE A 86 11.96 -3.13 12.77
N SER A 87 11.89 -1.79 12.85
CA SER A 87 11.07 -1.10 13.85
C SER A 87 9.58 -1.43 13.68
N GLN A 88 9.10 -1.49 12.45
CA GLN A 88 7.71 -1.87 12.14
C GLN A 88 7.41 -3.32 12.52
N ALA A 89 8.32 -4.26 12.24
CA ALA A 89 8.15 -5.65 12.62
C ALA A 89 8.07 -5.82 14.15
N HIS A 90 8.94 -5.14 14.89
CA HIS A 90 8.88 -5.13 16.35
C HIS A 90 7.61 -4.47 16.90
N HIS A 91 7.13 -3.40 16.27
CA HIS A 91 5.87 -2.75 16.65
C HIS A 91 4.67 -3.70 16.50
N LEU A 92 4.60 -4.42 15.38
CA LEU A 92 3.46 -5.30 15.09
C LEU A 92 3.55 -6.66 15.79
N PHE A 93 4.75 -7.23 15.90
CA PHE A 93 4.92 -8.64 16.28
C PHE A 93 5.82 -8.86 17.49
N GLY A 94 6.46 -7.83 18.02
CA GLY A 94 7.45 -7.96 19.11
C GLY A 94 6.87 -8.49 20.43
N ALA A 95 5.55 -8.39 20.63
CA ALA A 95 4.86 -8.95 21.80
C ALA A 95 4.46 -10.44 21.64
N ARG A 96 4.69 -11.05 20.47
CA ARG A 96 4.31 -12.45 20.21
C ARG A 96 5.46 -13.39 20.56
N GLU A 97 5.23 -14.31 21.47
CA GLU A 97 6.25 -15.27 21.92
C GLU A 97 6.72 -16.24 20.82
N ASN A 98 5.85 -16.52 19.85
CA ASN A 98 6.15 -17.43 18.75
C ASN A 98 6.82 -16.75 17.53
N VAL A 99 7.15 -15.46 17.61
CA VAL A 99 7.75 -14.68 16.52
C VAL A 99 9.14 -14.18 16.91
N VAL A 100 10.12 -14.51 16.09
CA VAL A 100 11.49 -13.97 16.20
C VAL A 100 11.74 -13.05 15.04
N ILE A 101 12.28 -11.86 15.33
CA ILE A 101 12.51 -10.79 14.34
C ILE A 101 14.00 -10.49 14.29
N ASP A 102 14.59 -10.46 13.09
CA ASP A 102 15.98 -10.04 12.90
C ASP A 102 16.21 -9.46 11.49
N TYR A 103 17.41 -8.92 11.30
CA TYR A 103 17.86 -8.53 9.97
C TYR A 103 18.27 -9.75 9.14
N LEU A 104 17.93 -9.75 7.83
CA LEU A 104 18.49 -10.73 6.91
C LEU A 104 20.01 -10.52 6.80
N PRO A 105 20.85 -11.50 7.17
CA PRO A 105 22.28 -11.42 6.92
C PRO A 105 22.56 -11.25 5.42
N PHE A 106 23.68 -10.62 5.08
CA PHE A 106 24.10 -10.63 3.67
C PHE A 106 24.34 -12.07 3.20
N GLU A 107 24.05 -12.32 1.94
CA GLU A 107 23.97 -13.70 1.40
C GLU A 107 25.19 -14.57 1.68
N THR A 108 26.39 -13.97 1.76
CA THR A 108 27.64 -14.70 2.10
C THR A 108 27.63 -15.29 3.48
N LEU A 109 26.94 -14.67 4.42
CA LEU A 109 26.90 -15.06 5.83
C LEU A 109 25.75 -16.04 6.14
N LEU A 110 24.76 -16.18 5.23
CA LEU A 110 23.61 -17.08 5.43
C LEU A 110 23.99 -18.49 5.86
N PRO A 111 24.96 -19.18 5.20
CA PRO A 111 25.33 -20.55 5.59
C PRO A 111 25.95 -20.66 6.99
N LEU A 112 26.40 -19.56 7.56
CA LEU A 112 27.06 -19.52 8.87
C LEU A 112 26.07 -19.28 10.02
N VAL A 113 25.00 -18.50 9.77
CA VAL A 113 24.17 -17.97 10.85
C VAL A 113 22.66 -18.19 10.65
N ALA A 114 22.20 -18.52 9.44
CA ALA A 114 20.78 -18.60 9.16
C ALA A 114 20.11 -19.85 9.78
N PRO A 115 18.84 -19.74 10.20
CA PRO A 115 18.04 -20.87 10.65
C PRO A 115 17.64 -21.79 9.47
N THR A 116 16.98 -22.90 9.80
CA THR A 116 16.19 -23.70 8.85
C THR A 116 14.70 -23.43 9.03
N CYS A 117 13.89 -23.80 8.04
CA CYS A 117 12.45 -23.64 8.12
C CYS A 117 11.72 -24.70 7.28
N ASP A 118 10.40 -24.88 7.55
CA ASP A 118 9.54 -25.71 6.70
C ASP A 118 9.06 -24.93 5.47
N LYS A 119 8.74 -23.63 5.66
CA LYS A 119 8.24 -22.75 4.57
C LYS A 119 8.99 -21.43 4.57
N LEU A 120 9.60 -21.09 3.44
CA LEU A 120 10.16 -19.74 3.18
C LEU A 120 9.20 -18.95 2.29
N LEU A 121 8.72 -17.81 2.79
CA LEU A 121 7.90 -16.84 2.04
C LEU A 121 8.70 -15.55 1.86
N VAL A 122 9.07 -15.22 0.62
CA VAL A 122 9.80 -14.00 0.27
C VAL A 122 8.85 -13.04 -0.44
N PHE A 123 8.86 -11.77 -0.06
CA PHE A 123 7.88 -10.80 -0.54
C PHE A 123 8.42 -9.86 -1.61
N GLU A 124 7.56 -9.49 -2.57
CA GLU A 124 7.80 -8.59 -3.70
C GLU A 124 8.93 -9.04 -4.64
N ALA A 125 9.97 -8.20 -4.83
CA ALA A 125 11.06 -8.45 -5.78
C ALA A 125 12.40 -8.81 -5.09
N GLU A 126 12.34 -9.36 -3.88
CA GLU A 126 13.51 -9.75 -3.09
C GLU A 126 14.09 -11.09 -3.60
N LEU A 127 14.78 -11.03 -4.74
CA LEU A 127 15.30 -12.19 -5.46
C LEU A 127 16.72 -12.58 -4.99
N TRP A 128 16.83 -13.04 -3.74
CA TRP A 128 18.08 -13.46 -3.09
C TRP A 128 18.40 -14.93 -3.41
N LEU A 129 19.38 -15.18 -4.29
CA LEU A 129 19.71 -16.53 -4.75
C LEU A 129 20.09 -17.47 -3.60
N LEU A 130 20.97 -17.01 -2.70
CA LEU A 130 21.46 -17.87 -1.62
C LEU A 130 20.43 -18.07 -0.52
N LEU A 131 19.50 -17.14 -0.31
CA LEU A 131 18.38 -17.34 0.61
C LEU A 131 17.48 -18.49 0.16
N PHE A 132 17.04 -18.46 -1.12
CA PHE A 132 16.23 -19.55 -1.67
C PHE A 132 17.01 -20.88 -1.70
N ALA A 133 18.27 -20.85 -2.12
CA ALA A 133 19.10 -22.06 -2.17
C ALA A 133 19.36 -22.64 -0.78
N TRP A 134 19.55 -21.80 0.26
CA TRP A 134 19.71 -22.23 1.63
C TRP A 134 18.45 -22.92 2.17
N ALA A 135 17.31 -22.26 2.06
CA ALA A 135 16.04 -22.83 2.49
C ALA A 135 15.72 -24.15 1.77
N LYS A 136 15.97 -24.21 0.47
CA LYS A 136 15.71 -25.42 -0.34
C LYS A 136 16.62 -26.58 0.05
N ARG A 137 17.88 -26.32 0.40
CA ARG A 137 18.80 -27.34 0.94
C ARG A 137 18.36 -27.87 2.30
N GLY A 138 17.73 -27.00 3.10
CA GLY A 138 17.12 -27.38 4.39
C GLY A 138 15.80 -28.14 4.26
N GLY A 139 15.32 -28.40 3.05
CA GLY A 139 14.06 -29.12 2.79
C GLY A 139 12.83 -28.21 2.74
N ALA A 140 12.98 -26.90 2.83
CA ALA A 140 11.86 -25.97 2.86
C ALA A 140 11.06 -25.93 1.56
N SER A 141 9.76 -25.71 1.66
CA SER A 141 8.92 -25.17 0.58
C SER A 141 9.19 -23.67 0.42
N THR A 142 9.38 -23.21 -0.80
CA THR A 142 9.80 -21.84 -1.07
C THR A 142 8.80 -21.11 -1.99
N LYS A 143 8.36 -19.92 -1.57
CA LYS A 143 7.43 -19.11 -2.35
C LYS A 143 7.91 -17.68 -2.49
N LEU A 144 7.74 -17.12 -3.68
CA LEU A 144 7.82 -15.68 -3.90
C LEU A 144 6.40 -15.12 -3.92
N VAL A 145 6.08 -14.23 -2.98
CA VAL A 145 4.72 -13.71 -2.75
C VAL A 145 4.66 -12.24 -3.13
N ASN A 146 3.53 -11.82 -3.68
CA ASN A 146 3.30 -10.45 -4.16
C ASN A 146 4.32 -10.03 -5.23
N ALA A 147 4.81 -10.98 -6.02
CA ALA A 147 5.87 -10.78 -6.98
C ALA A 147 5.50 -9.75 -8.04
N ARG A 148 6.42 -8.83 -8.29
CA ARG A 148 6.23 -7.74 -9.24
C ARG A 148 7.53 -7.40 -9.95
N ILE A 149 7.44 -7.17 -11.26
CA ILE A 149 8.55 -6.65 -12.07
C ILE A 149 8.08 -5.47 -12.90
N SER A 150 8.63 -4.27 -12.63
CA SER A 150 8.25 -3.07 -13.37
C SER A 150 8.74 -3.12 -14.82
N SER A 151 8.03 -2.44 -15.73
CA SER A 151 8.45 -2.31 -17.14
C SER A 151 9.85 -1.72 -17.26
N ARG A 152 10.18 -0.76 -16.38
CA ARG A 152 11.47 -0.07 -16.34
C ARG A 152 12.62 -1.01 -15.96
N SER A 153 12.40 -1.99 -15.11
CA SER A 153 13.44 -2.92 -14.64
C SER A 153 13.55 -4.18 -15.48
N LEU A 154 12.51 -4.56 -16.23
CA LEU A 154 12.44 -5.81 -16.99
C LEU A 154 13.65 -6.02 -17.91
N GLY A 155 14.07 -4.99 -18.66
CA GLY A 155 15.22 -5.09 -19.57
C GLY A 155 16.52 -5.47 -18.87
N ARG A 156 16.75 -5.00 -17.64
CA ARG A 156 17.91 -5.37 -16.82
C ARG A 156 17.83 -6.82 -16.36
N TYR A 157 16.67 -7.27 -15.93
CA TYR A 157 16.42 -8.65 -15.53
C TYR A 157 16.64 -9.63 -16.70
N LEU A 158 16.15 -9.29 -17.89
CA LEU A 158 16.28 -10.14 -19.08
C LEU A 158 17.76 -10.29 -19.55
N ARG A 159 18.61 -9.27 -19.37
CA ARG A 159 20.06 -9.39 -19.63
C ARG A 159 20.73 -10.46 -18.78
N LEU A 160 20.22 -10.71 -17.58
CA LEU A 160 20.69 -11.71 -16.63
C LEU A 160 19.75 -12.94 -16.57
N LYS A 161 19.01 -13.22 -17.62
CA LYS A 161 18.01 -14.29 -17.68
C LYS A 161 18.53 -15.65 -17.20
N ARG A 162 19.76 -16.03 -17.55
CA ARG A 162 20.37 -17.30 -17.11
C ARG A 162 20.53 -17.37 -15.61
N PHE A 163 20.89 -16.25 -14.96
CA PHE A 163 20.99 -16.13 -13.50
C PHE A 163 19.62 -16.29 -12.86
N TYR A 164 18.61 -15.54 -13.32
CA TYR A 164 17.26 -15.60 -12.76
C TYR A 164 16.60 -16.96 -12.99
N LYS A 165 16.79 -17.59 -14.15
CA LYS A 165 16.34 -18.96 -14.38
C LYS A 165 16.95 -19.95 -13.38
N HIS A 166 18.22 -19.76 -12.99
CA HIS A 166 18.86 -20.56 -11.96
C HIS A 166 18.30 -20.25 -10.57
N LEU A 167 18.07 -18.96 -10.24
CA LEU A 167 17.43 -18.58 -9.00
C LEU A 167 16.03 -19.21 -8.87
N PHE A 168 15.21 -19.09 -9.91
CA PHE A 168 13.87 -19.65 -9.92
C PHE A 168 13.82 -21.18 -9.87
N SER A 169 14.95 -21.88 -10.09
CA SER A 169 15.00 -23.32 -9.84
C SER A 169 14.95 -23.70 -8.35
N PHE A 170 15.14 -22.73 -7.45
CA PHE A 170 14.98 -22.88 -6.00
C PHE A 170 13.66 -22.32 -5.47
N VAL A 171 12.75 -21.84 -6.35
CA VAL A 171 11.44 -21.29 -5.98
C VAL A 171 10.36 -22.25 -6.45
N ASP A 172 9.60 -22.83 -5.52
CA ASP A 172 8.56 -23.82 -5.84
C ASP A 172 7.33 -23.19 -6.47
N SER A 173 6.94 -21.99 -6.00
CA SER A 173 5.80 -21.26 -6.57
C SER A 173 5.99 -19.75 -6.49
N VAL A 174 5.38 -19.04 -7.45
CA VAL A 174 5.41 -17.58 -7.53
C VAL A 174 3.98 -17.07 -7.57
N LEU A 175 3.63 -16.23 -6.61
CA LEU A 175 2.34 -15.57 -6.49
C LEU A 175 2.49 -14.10 -6.86
N CYS A 176 2.09 -13.71 -8.06
CA CYS A 176 2.33 -12.37 -8.60
C CYS A 176 1.09 -11.45 -8.52
N GLN A 177 1.31 -10.14 -8.66
CA GLN A 177 0.26 -9.14 -8.51
C GLN A 177 -0.69 -9.07 -9.71
N SER A 178 -0.19 -9.29 -10.92
CA SER A 178 -0.96 -9.10 -12.16
C SER A 178 -0.61 -10.12 -13.24
N LYS A 179 -1.48 -10.25 -14.25
CA LYS A 179 -1.22 -11.06 -15.45
C LYS A 179 0.03 -10.58 -16.20
N MET A 180 0.34 -9.28 -16.13
CA MET A 180 1.55 -8.72 -16.74
C MET A 180 2.80 -9.16 -15.99
N ASP A 181 2.75 -9.19 -14.64
CA ASP A 181 3.87 -9.71 -13.84
C ASP A 181 4.06 -11.21 -14.06
N LEU A 182 2.96 -11.98 -14.21
CA LEU A 182 3.02 -13.40 -14.56
C LEU A 182 3.86 -13.61 -15.82
N SER A 183 3.50 -12.96 -16.93
CA SER A 183 4.24 -13.11 -18.20
C SER A 183 5.72 -12.70 -18.08
N ARG A 184 6.02 -11.66 -17.30
CA ARG A 184 7.40 -11.19 -17.06
C ARG A 184 8.22 -12.19 -16.24
N LEU A 185 7.64 -12.76 -15.21
CA LEU A 185 8.29 -13.74 -14.34
C LEU A 185 8.54 -15.06 -15.07
N GLU A 186 7.59 -15.54 -15.86
CA GLU A 186 7.77 -16.71 -16.74
C GLU A 186 8.88 -16.47 -17.77
N ALA A 187 8.96 -15.27 -18.35
CA ALA A 187 10.03 -14.90 -19.27
C ALA A 187 11.43 -14.96 -18.63
N LEU A 188 11.53 -14.77 -17.29
CA LEU A 188 12.76 -14.92 -16.51
C LEU A 188 13.03 -16.36 -16.09
N GLY A 189 12.11 -17.28 -16.32
CA GLY A 189 12.24 -18.71 -16.01
C GLY A 189 11.60 -19.16 -14.72
N ALA A 190 10.73 -18.34 -14.13
CA ALA A 190 9.87 -18.76 -13.02
C ALA A 190 8.91 -19.85 -13.46
N LYS A 191 8.63 -20.80 -12.56
CA LYS A 191 7.65 -21.88 -12.74
C LYS A 191 6.53 -21.74 -11.73
N ASN A 192 5.40 -22.41 -11.99
CA ASN A 192 4.23 -22.40 -11.09
C ASN A 192 3.83 -20.96 -10.70
N VAL A 193 3.76 -20.06 -11.70
CA VAL A 193 3.37 -18.67 -11.50
C VAL A 193 1.85 -18.56 -11.50
N LYS A 194 1.29 -17.92 -10.47
CA LYS A 194 -0.16 -17.68 -10.34
C LYS A 194 -0.40 -16.19 -10.05
N THR A 195 -1.39 -15.61 -10.70
CA THR A 195 -1.84 -14.25 -10.37
C THR A 195 -2.72 -14.30 -9.13
N LEU A 196 -2.30 -13.58 -8.09
CA LEU A 196 -2.98 -13.55 -6.80
C LEU A 196 -3.63 -12.19 -6.50
N GLY A 197 -3.18 -11.14 -7.15
CA GLY A 197 -3.48 -9.76 -6.79
C GLY A 197 -2.46 -9.18 -5.80
N ASN A 198 -2.74 -7.98 -5.30
CA ASN A 198 -1.83 -7.28 -4.40
C ASN A 198 -2.17 -7.60 -2.94
N ILE A 199 -1.22 -8.12 -2.17
CA ILE A 199 -1.41 -8.49 -0.75
C ILE A 199 -1.72 -7.30 0.15
N LYS A 200 -1.50 -6.06 -0.28
CA LYS A 200 -1.91 -4.86 0.46
C LYS A 200 -3.40 -4.82 0.78
N ILE A 201 -4.22 -5.57 0.04
CA ILE A 201 -5.64 -5.78 0.36
C ILE A 201 -5.86 -6.45 1.72
N LEU A 202 -4.86 -7.18 2.22
CA LEU A 202 -4.90 -7.84 3.51
C LEU A 202 -4.62 -6.89 4.68
N ASN A 203 -4.00 -5.72 4.42
CA ASN A 203 -3.65 -4.79 5.48
C ASN A 203 -4.91 -4.30 6.20
N PRO A 204 -4.95 -4.40 7.53
CA PRO A 204 -6.02 -3.79 8.29
C PRO A 204 -5.89 -2.26 8.21
N ILE A 205 -6.94 -1.62 7.69
CA ILE A 205 -7.06 -0.16 7.66
C ILE A 205 -8.03 0.20 8.77
N ARG A 206 -7.49 0.77 9.86
CA ARG A 206 -8.27 1.13 11.05
C ARG A 206 -8.05 2.60 11.39
N PRO A 207 -9.11 3.36 11.64
CA PRO A 207 -8.97 4.72 12.15
C PRO A 207 -8.37 4.67 13.57
N SER A 208 -7.49 5.61 13.85
CA SER A 208 -6.94 5.81 15.20
C SER A 208 -7.87 6.62 16.09
N ARG A 209 -8.79 7.40 15.48
CA ARG A 209 -9.83 8.21 16.13
C ARG A 209 -11.11 8.14 15.33
N PHE A 210 -12.23 8.35 16.00
CA PHE A 210 -13.55 8.49 15.40
C PHE A 210 -14.06 9.91 15.66
N TYR A 211 -14.32 10.65 14.59
CA TYR A 211 -14.90 11.99 14.70
C TYR A 211 -16.43 11.91 14.63
N ALA A 212 -17.09 12.80 15.36
CA ALA A 212 -18.53 12.97 15.28
C ALA A 212 -18.90 13.44 13.86
N ARG A 213 -19.91 12.81 13.29
CA ARG A 213 -20.31 13.00 11.91
C ARG A 213 -21.31 14.14 11.78
N PRO A 214 -21.05 15.16 10.92
CA PRO A 214 -22.02 16.21 10.69
C PRO A 214 -23.26 15.69 9.93
N ALA A 215 -24.42 16.27 10.22
CA ALA A 215 -25.69 15.94 9.57
C ALA A 215 -25.81 16.52 8.15
N ARG A 216 -24.73 16.47 7.37
CA ARG A 216 -24.63 16.97 5.99
C ARG A 216 -23.73 16.07 5.15
N LEU A 217 -23.81 16.17 3.84
CA LEU A 217 -22.94 15.44 2.91
C LEU A 217 -21.47 15.82 3.15
N VAL A 218 -20.61 14.84 3.41
CA VAL A 218 -19.17 15.03 3.56
C VAL A 218 -18.44 14.52 2.33
N VAL A 219 -17.83 15.44 1.60
CA VAL A 219 -16.96 15.20 0.45
C VAL A 219 -15.52 15.36 0.90
N LEU A 220 -14.71 14.32 0.77
CA LEU A 220 -13.30 14.33 1.13
C LEU A 220 -12.44 14.34 -0.14
N ALA A 221 -11.66 15.41 -0.34
CA ALA A 221 -10.63 15.48 -1.37
C ALA A 221 -9.30 15.00 -0.75
N ALA A 222 -8.95 13.75 -1.02
CA ALA A 222 -7.89 13.02 -0.34
C ALA A 222 -6.57 13.02 -1.11
N SER A 223 -5.48 13.41 -0.46
CA SER A 223 -4.12 13.40 -1.02
C SER A 223 -4.01 14.18 -2.34
N THR A 224 -4.50 15.41 -2.36
CA THR A 224 -4.52 16.25 -3.55
C THR A 224 -3.14 16.80 -3.91
N HIS A 225 -2.95 17.10 -5.19
CA HIS A 225 -1.73 17.67 -5.78
C HIS A 225 -2.03 18.96 -6.53
N ALA A 226 -0.95 19.67 -6.92
CA ALA A 226 -1.06 20.91 -7.67
C ALA A 226 -1.88 20.73 -8.97
N GLY A 227 -2.83 21.60 -9.20
CA GLY A 227 -3.74 21.58 -10.36
C GLY A 227 -4.92 20.60 -10.23
N GLU A 228 -5.07 19.97 -9.08
CA GLU A 228 -6.24 19.17 -8.75
C GLU A 228 -7.21 19.94 -7.86
N GLU A 229 -6.69 20.77 -6.93
CA GLU A 229 -7.51 21.50 -5.97
C GLU A 229 -8.40 22.55 -6.66
N GLU A 230 -7.93 23.20 -7.72
CA GLU A 230 -8.71 24.15 -8.51
C GLU A 230 -9.95 23.48 -9.10
N VAL A 231 -9.75 22.31 -9.73
CA VAL A 231 -10.83 21.52 -10.34
C VAL A 231 -11.82 21.01 -9.30
N ILE A 232 -11.31 20.60 -8.14
CA ILE A 232 -12.15 20.10 -7.04
C ILE A 232 -13.00 21.21 -6.43
N LEU A 233 -12.43 22.40 -6.22
CA LEU A 233 -13.15 23.57 -5.69
C LEU A 233 -14.23 24.06 -6.67
N GLU A 234 -13.94 24.08 -7.96
CA GLU A 234 -14.93 24.42 -9.01
C GLU A 234 -16.08 23.41 -9.02
N ALA A 235 -15.78 22.12 -9.00
CA ALA A 235 -16.78 21.06 -8.96
C ALA A 235 -17.62 21.10 -7.66
N PHE A 236 -17.01 21.43 -6.53
CA PHE A 236 -17.70 21.60 -5.25
C PHE A 236 -18.59 22.85 -5.24
N SER A 237 -18.16 23.95 -5.85
CA SER A 237 -19.00 25.16 -6.05
C SER A 237 -20.26 24.84 -6.87
N ALA A 238 -20.14 24.03 -7.91
CA ALA A 238 -21.29 23.56 -8.69
C ALA A 238 -22.26 22.72 -7.84
N LEU A 239 -21.73 21.85 -6.98
CA LEU A 239 -22.54 21.05 -6.05
C LEU A 239 -23.29 21.91 -5.03
N LEU A 240 -22.64 22.92 -4.44
CA LEU A 240 -23.26 23.86 -3.49
C LEU A 240 -24.40 24.68 -4.12
N ASN A 241 -24.20 25.15 -5.35
CA ASN A 241 -25.15 25.99 -6.03
C ASN A 241 -26.33 25.23 -6.67
N GLY A 242 -26.32 23.89 -6.62
CA GLY A 242 -27.34 23.05 -7.23
C GLY A 242 -27.47 23.27 -8.75
N LYS A 243 -26.48 23.88 -9.40
CA LYS A 243 -26.48 24.15 -10.83
C LYS A 243 -26.27 22.87 -11.60
N SER A 244 -27.38 22.23 -11.94
CA SER A 244 -27.43 21.23 -12.98
C SER A 244 -27.07 21.91 -14.30
N ASN A 245 -25.80 21.87 -14.72
CA ASN A 245 -25.48 22.08 -16.12
C ASN A 245 -26.20 21.00 -16.94
N ALA A 246 -26.73 21.33 -18.08
CA ALA A 246 -27.43 20.38 -18.97
C ALA A 246 -26.57 19.15 -19.29
N GLU A 247 -25.26 19.25 -19.15
CA GLU A 247 -24.25 18.19 -19.29
C GLU A 247 -24.23 17.18 -18.13
N ALA A 248 -24.66 17.56 -16.90
CA ALA A 248 -24.73 16.65 -15.76
C ALA A 248 -25.65 15.44 -15.99
N LYS A 249 -26.63 15.57 -16.87
CA LYS A 249 -27.58 14.50 -17.24
C LYS A 249 -26.96 13.36 -18.05
N SER A 250 -25.75 13.48 -18.56
CA SER A 250 -25.09 12.46 -19.38
C SER A 250 -24.06 11.60 -18.63
N PHE A 251 -23.77 11.89 -17.36
CA PHE A 251 -22.86 11.04 -16.58
C PHE A 251 -23.55 9.71 -16.26
N LYS A 252 -23.34 8.74 -17.14
CA LYS A 252 -23.72 7.34 -16.88
C LYS A 252 -22.51 6.61 -16.31
N PRO A 253 -22.53 6.27 -15.02
CA PRO A 253 -21.45 5.48 -14.44
C PRO A 253 -21.34 4.16 -15.19
N LYS A 254 -20.22 3.94 -15.86
CA LYS A 254 -19.88 2.60 -16.38
C LYS A 254 -19.49 1.74 -15.21
N ASN A 255 -20.48 1.20 -14.51
CA ASN A 255 -20.24 0.24 -13.45
C ASN A 255 -20.45 -1.18 -14.00
N PRO A 256 -19.40 -1.99 -14.20
CA PRO A 256 -19.53 -3.36 -14.69
C PRO A 256 -20.11 -4.32 -13.63
N TYR A 257 -20.35 -3.86 -12.41
CA TYR A 257 -20.76 -4.72 -11.29
C TYR A 257 -22.08 -4.26 -10.68
N SER A 258 -23.13 -5.07 -10.83
CA SER A 258 -24.51 -4.81 -10.41
C SER A 258 -24.80 -4.99 -8.91
N PHE A 259 -23.80 -4.93 -8.02
CA PHE A 259 -24.03 -5.05 -6.58
C PHE A 259 -23.99 -3.68 -5.93
N ALA A 260 -25.15 -3.04 -5.76
CA ALA A 260 -25.25 -1.75 -5.10
C ALA A 260 -25.39 -1.94 -3.59
N LEU A 261 -24.48 -1.34 -2.82
CA LEU A 261 -24.72 -1.11 -1.41
C LEU A 261 -25.70 0.08 -1.28
N PRO A 262 -26.74 -0.02 -0.43
CA PRO A 262 -27.68 1.08 -0.25
C PRO A 262 -26.97 2.35 0.22
N PRO A 263 -27.36 3.52 -0.25
CA PRO A 263 -26.80 4.78 0.19
C PRO A 263 -27.09 5.03 1.68
N ARG A 264 -26.13 5.67 2.38
CA ARG A 264 -26.29 6.07 3.78
C ARG A 264 -26.84 7.51 3.89
N TRP A 265 -27.87 7.85 3.11
CA TRP A 265 -28.37 9.24 3.05
C TRP A 265 -29.32 9.61 4.19
N ASN A 266 -29.73 8.66 5.04
CA ASN A 266 -30.72 8.87 6.11
C ASN A 266 -30.28 9.85 7.21
N HIS A 267 -29.00 10.21 7.26
CA HIS A 267 -28.42 11.17 8.21
C HIS A 267 -28.16 12.55 7.62
N ILE A 268 -28.40 12.72 6.29
CA ILE A 268 -28.15 13.99 5.60
C ILE A 268 -29.41 14.84 5.68
N GLU A 269 -29.33 15.92 6.45
CA GLU A 269 -30.32 16.99 6.45
C GLU A 269 -30.16 17.87 5.21
N ASN A 270 -31.10 18.80 4.97
CA ASN A 270 -31.03 19.80 3.89
C ASN A 270 -29.95 20.88 4.19
N ALA A 271 -28.83 20.49 4.76
CA ALA A 271 -27.69 21.35 5.05
C ALA A 271 -26.70 21.38 3.88
N PRO A 272 -26.02 22.51 3.64
CA PRO A 272 -25.00 22.60 2.59
C PRO A 272 -23.87 21.56 2.82
N PRO A 273 -23.37 20.92 1.75
CA PRO A 273 -22.28 19.97 1.86
C PRO A 273 -21.01 20.55 2.50
N LEU A 274 -20.19 19.67 3.09
CA LEU A 274 -18.86 19.98 3.59
C LEU A 274 -17.82 19.36 2.67
N LEU A 275 -16.87 20.17 2.18
CA LEU A 275 -15.65 19.73 1.53
C LEU A 275 -14.51 19.70 2.55
N ILE A 276 -13.87 18.54 2.69
CA ILE A 276 -12.62 18.39 3.46
C ILE A 276 -11.47 18.25 2.48
N LEU A 277 -10.55 19.21 2.46
CA LEU A 277 -9.36 19.21 1.60
C LEU A 277 -8.15 18.69 2.38
N VAL A 278 -7.50 17.63 1.86
CA VAL A 278 -6.31 17.03 2.45
C VAL A 278 -5.18 17.00 1.42
N PRO A 279 -4.37 18.06 1.34
CA PRO A 279 -3.22 18.08 0.43
C PRO A 279 -2.17 17.03 0.81
N ARG A 280 -1.55 16.41 -0.20
CA ARG A 280 -0.57 15.32 0.01
C ARG A 280 0.71 15.80 0.71
N HIS A 281 1.11 17.04 0.48
CA HIS A 281 2.40 17.59 0.89
C HIS A 281 2.22 18.77 1.83
N PRO A 282 2.84 18.77 3.03
CA PRO A 282 2.69 19.83 4.02
C PRO A 282 3.07 21.23 3.51
N GLU A 283 4.08 21.32 2.65
CA GLU A 283 4.55 22.57 2.04
C GLU A 283 3.46 23.26 1.18
N ARG A 284 2.38 22.57 0.86
CA ARG A 284 1.27 23.11 0.07
C ARG A 284 0.09 23.63 0.90
N PHE A 285 0.06 23.37 2.20
CA PHE A 285 -1.07 23.73 3.06
C PHE A 285 -1.45 25.21 2.91
N GLU A 286 -0.49 26.12 2.97
CA GLU A 286 -0.75 27.55 2.85
C GLU A 286 -1.19 27.96 1.45
N VAL A 287 -0.65 27.34 0.41
CA VAL A 287 -1.03 27.61 -0.97
C VAL A 287 -2.49 27.17 -1.21
N VAL A 288 -2.86 25.99 -0.74
CA VAL A 288 -4.21 25.45 -0.88
C VAL A 288 -5.22 26.25 -0.03
N TYR A 289 -4.83 26.70 1.16
CA TYR A 289 -5.65 27.58 1.97
C TYR A 289 -6.01 28.88 1.19
N LYS A 290 -4.98 29.57 0.67
CA LYS A 290 -5.19 30.81 -0.11
C LYS A 290 -6.02 30.59 -1.36
N LEU A 291 -5.85 29.43 -2.00
CA LEU A 291 -6.63 29.07 -3.17
C LEU A 291 -8.12 28.92 -2.81
N ALA A 292 -8.43 28.12 -1.79
CA ALA A 292 -9.80 27.87 -1.36
C ALA A 292 -10.48 29.13 -0.77
N ALA A 293 -9.71 29.95 -0.04
CA ALA A 293 -10.22 31.18 0.58
C ALA A 293 -10.59 32.31 -0.42
N ARG A 294 -10.35 32.13 -1.72
CA ARG A 294 -10.82 33.07 -2.75
C ARG A 294 -12.34 33.04 -2.90
N ASP A 295 -12.93 31.83 -2.79
CA ASP A 295 -14.34 31.61 -3.13
C ASP A 295 -15.13 31.03 -1.96
N PHE A 296 -14.48 30.62 -0.87
CA PHE A 296 -15.11 29.95 0.28
C PHE A 296 -14.61 30.50 1.62
N GLU A 297 -15.47 30.39 2.63
CA GLU A 297 -15.03 30.48 4.03
C GLU A 297 -14.36 29.15 4.42
N VAL A 298 -13.05 29.21 4.71
CA VAL A 298 -12.23 28.02 4.98
C VAL A 298 -11.84 27.94 6.44
N ALA A 299 -12.23 26.85 7.10
CA ALA A 299 -11.68 26.49 8.41
C ALA A 299 -10.35 25.73 8.24
N ARG A 300 -9.45 25.88 9.20
CA ARG A 300 -8.20 25.11 9.30
C ARG A 300 -8.28 24.08 10.42
N TRP A 301 -7.84 22.87 10.14
CA TRP A 301 -7.84 21.79 11.10
C TRP A 301 -7.06 22.14 12.38
N THR A 302 -5.86 22.70 12.24
CA THR A 302 -5.04 23.11 13.37
C THR A 302 -5.69 24.19 14.25
N SER A 303 -6.58 25.02 13.67
CA SER A 303 -7.31 26.06 14.40
C SER A 303 -8.53 25.53 15.17
N LEU A 304 -9.00 24.31 14.86
CA LEU A 304 -10.15 23.70 15.53
C LEU A 304 -9.77 22.95 16.82
N GLY A 305 -8.48 22.94 17.19
CA GLY A 305 -8.00 22.26 18.40
C GLY A 305 -8.04 20.72 18.33
N GLY A 306 -8.41 20.13 17.19
CA GLY A 306 -8.36 18.67 16.95
C GLY A 306 -9.33 17.85 17.80
N GLY A 307 -10.38 18.46 18.36
CA GLY A 307 -11.43 17.78 19.14
C GLY A 307 -12.39 16.98 18.26
N ASP A 308 -12.97 15.92 18.81
CA ASP A 308 -13.87 15.00 18.11
C ASP A 308 -15.16 15.68 17.60
N GLU A 309 -15.61 16.75 18.27
CA GLU A 309 -16.81 17.54 17.93
C GLU A 309 -16.53 18.68 16.93
N ALA A 310 -15.26 18.95 16.62
CA ALA A 310 -14.88 20.12 15.83
C ALA A 310 -15.44 20.10 14.41
N ILE A 311 -15.64 18.92 13.81
CA ILE A 311 -16.19 18.77 12.46
C ILE A 311 -17.72 18.79 12.48
N GLU A 312 -18.35 18.20 13.48
CA GLU A 312 -19.82 18.08 13.59
C GLU A 312 -20.51 19.46 13.54
N ASN A 313 -19.96 20.41 14.30
CA ASN A 313 -20.55 21.74 14.47
C ASN A 313 -19.93 22.82 13.54
N LEU A 314 -19.14 22.40 12.58
CA LEU A 314 -18.45 23.33 11.66
C LEU A 314 -19.44 24.09 10.77
N LYS A 315 -19.41 25.43 10.82
CA LYS A 315 -20.28 26.30 10.02
C LYS A 315 -19.80 26.46 8.58
N GLN A 316 -18.48 26.44 8.39
CA GLN A 316 -17.85 26.59 7.08
C GLN A 316 -18.15 25.39 6.18
N ASN A 317 -18.20 25.66 4.87
CA ASN A 317 -18.39 24.61 3.87
C ASN A 317 -17.10 23.98 3.37
N VAL A 318 -15.94 24.55 3.74
CA VAL A 318 -14.63 24.01 3.40
C VAL A 318 -13.76 23.90 4.67
N LEU A 319 -13.19 22.73 4.89
CA LEU A 319 -12.19 22.44 5.92
C LEU A 319 -10.89 22.06 5.25
N LEU A 320 -9.83 22.83 5.45
CA LEU A 320 -8.47 22.43 5.09
C LEU A 320 -7.83 21.65 6.23
N VAL A 321 -7.38 20.45 5.97
CA VAL A 321 -6.60 19.64 6.91
C VAL A 321 -5.11 19.93 6.70
N ASP A 322 -4.60 20.80 7.52
CA ASP A 322 -3.20 21.23 7.57
C ASP A 322 -2.40 20.44 8.61
N ALA A 323 -2.70 19.14 8.74
CA ALA A 323 -2.02 18.18 9.62
C ALA A 323 -1.78 16.86 8.88
N MET A 324 -0.77 16.12 9.33
CA MET A 324 -0.48 14.78 8.80
C MET A 324 -1.09 13.69 9.69
N GLY A 325 -1.45 12.55 9.07
CA GLY A 325 -1.90 11.36 9.79
C GLY A 325 -3.42 11.22 9.96
N GLU A 326 -4.21 12.24 9.58
CA GLU A 326 -5.66 12.24 9.80
C GLU A 326 -6.48 11.54 8.71
N LEU A 327 -5.88 11.21 7.57
CA LEU A 327 -6.60 10.79 6.37
C LEU A 327 -7.47 9.55 6.59
N ILE A 328 -6.98 8.54 7.32
CA ILE A 328 -7.73 7.30 7.59
C ILE A 328 -8.95 7.60 8.48
N ASN A 329 -8.81 8.49 9.46
CA ASN A 329 -9.91 8.92 10.33
C ASN A 329 -11.01 9.64 9.52
N LEU A 330 -10.59 10.46 8.54
CA LEU A 330 -11.48 11.22 7.68
C LEU A 330 -12.20 10.35 6.64
N TYR A 331 -11.58 9.26 6.16
CA TYR A 331 -12.29 8.28 5.33
C TYR A 331 -13.47 7.64 6.07
N ALA A 332 -13.30 7.35 7.37
CA ALA A 332 -14.37 6.77 8.18
C ALA A 332 -15.58 7.72 8.35
N LEU A 333 -15.32 9.03 8.32
CA LEU A 333 -16.32 10.09 8.45
C LEU A 333 -17.04 10.39 7.11
N SER A 334 -16.38 10.21 5.98
CA SER A 334 -16.80 10.75 4.69
C SER A 334 -17.85 9.88 3.98
N ASP A 335 -18.68 10.52 3.14
CA ASP A 335 -19.63 9.85 2.24
C ASP A 335 -19.03 9.59 0.88
N LEU A 336 -18.35 10.61 0.35
CA LEU A 336 -17.77 10.64 -0.98
C LEU A 336 -16.30 11.03 -0.88
N VAL A 337 -15.46 10.34 -1.62
CA VAL A 337 -14.02 10.62 -1.70
C VAL A 337 -13.62 10.92 -3.14
N ILE A 338 -13.00 12.07 -3.31
CA ILE A 338 -12.26 12.43 -4.53
C ILE A 338 -10.80 12.10 -4.24
N LEU A 339 -10.30 11.00 -4.82
CA LEU A 339 -8.95 10.51 -4.57
C LEU A 339 -7.97 11.18 -5.55
N GLY A 340 -7.05 11.96 -5.01
CA GLY A 340 -6.06 12.72 -5.77
C GLY A 340 -5.00 11.87 -6.46
N GLY A 341 -4.08 12.53 -7.16
CA GLY A 341 -3.03 11.91 -7.96
C GLY A 341 -3.51 11.29 -9.26
N GLY A 342 -4.81 11.34 -9.54
CA GLY A 342 -5.43 10.79 -10.74
C GLY A 342 -5.86 11.84 -11.77
N PHE A 343 -5.98 13.10 -11.38
CA PHE A 343 -6.29 14.24 -12.27
C PHE A 343 -5.02 14.93 -12.80
N ALA A 344 -3.87 14.52 -12.30
CA ALA A 344 -2.53 14.90 -12.75
C ALA A 344 -1.71 13.63 -13.06
N PRO A 345 -0.62 13.69 -13.84
CA PRO A 345 0.16 12.53 -14.26
C PRO A 345 1.05 11.98 -13.13
N ILE A 346 0.47 11.78 -11.95
CA ILE A 346 1.13 11.26 -10.73
C ILE A 346 1.00 9.73 -10.66
N GLY A 347 -0.13 9.19 -11.13
CA GLY A 347 -0.38 7.75 -11.17
C GLY A 347 -1.33 7.22 -10.10
N GLY A 348 -2.07 8.11 -9.44
CA GLY A 348 -3.11 7.80 -8.46
C GLY A 348 -2.60 7.50 -7.05
N HIS A 349 -3.52 7.49 -6.08
CA HIS A 349 -3.29 7.08 -4.69
C HIS A 349 -4.01 5.77 -4.37
N ASN A 350 -3.83 5.26 -3.15
CA ASN A 350 -4.33 3.96 -2.71
C ASN A 350 -5.88 3.93 -2.61
N PRO A 351 -6.61 3.22 -3.49
CA PRO A 351 -8.07 3.16 -3.46
C PRO A 351 -8.62 2.23 -2.37
N LEU A 352 -7.77 1.37 -1.77
CA LEU A 352 -8.21 0.42 -0.73
C LEU A 352 -8.62 1.15 0.55
N GLU A 353 -7.99 2.29 0.84
CA GLU A 353 -8.29 3.08 2.03
C GLU A 353 -9.74 3.56 2.02
N PRO A 354 -10.22 4.36 1.05
CA PRO A 354 -11.62 4.76 1.00
C PRO A 354 -12.57 3.57 0.80
N ALA A 355 -12.17 2.53 0.04
CA ALA A 355 -13.01 1.37 -0.19
C ALA A 355 -13.23 0.53 1.08
N THR A 356 -12.31 0.56 2.05
CA THR A 356 -12.48 -0.09 3.36
C THR A 356 -13.67 0.49 4.13
N PHE A 357 -13.91 1.80 3.98
CA PHE A 357 -15.02 2.51 4.63
C PHE A 357 -16.28 2.58 3.77
N ASN A 358 -16.26 1.96 2.60
CA ASN A 358 -17.37 1.98 1.63
C ASN A 358 -17.76 3.40 1.20
N ASN A 359 -16.81 4.30 1.01
CA ASN A 359 -17.09 5.62 0.45
C ASN A 359 -17.51 5.50 -1.03
N ILE A 360 -18.29 6.44 -1.56
CA ILE A 360 -18.34 6.64 -3.00
C ILE A 360 -16.95 7.11 -3.43
N LEU A 361 -16.32 6.39 -4.35
CA LEU A 361 -14.93 6.64 -4.75
C LEU A 361 -14.85 7.18 -6.17
N ILE A 362 -14.41 8.43 -6.29
CA ILE A 362 -14.13 9.10 -7.56
C ILE A 362 -12.63 9.37 -7.63
N SER A 363 -12.01 9.16 -8.80
CA SER A 363 -10.61 9.52 -9.07
C SER A 363 -10.46 9.98 -10.52
N GLY A 364 -9.36 10.67 -10.82
CA GLY A 364 -8.95 10.93 -12.19
C GLY A 364 -8.51 9.66 -12.92
N LYS A 365 -8.33 9.75 -14.25
CA LYS A 365 -8.00 8.62 -15.14
C LYS A 365 -6.55 8.16 -15.06
N GLU A 366 -5.65 8.98 -14.48
CA GLU A 366 -4.22 8.70 -14.37
C GLU A 366 -3.91 7.84 -13.13
N ILE A 367 -4.21 6.53 -13.20
CA ILE A 367 -4.04 5.59 -12.06
C ILE A 367 -2.95 4.53 -12.30
N PHE A 368 -2.02 4.76 -13.22
CA PHE A 368 -1.08 3.74 -13.71
C PHE A 368 -0.18 3.14 -12.62
N ASN A 369 0.11 3.87 -11.53
CA ASN A 369 0.88 3.34 -10.39
C ASN A 369 0.04 2.48 -9.44
N GLN A 370 -1.29 2.65 -9.44
CA GLN A 370 -2.22 2.01 -8.50
C GLN A 370 -3.21 1.06 -9.18
N LYS A 371 -3.07 0.81 -10.47
CA LYS A 371 -4.01 -0.02 -11.25
C LYS A 371 -4.29 -1.36 -10.58
N ALA A 372 -3.24 -2.05 -10.09
CA ALA A 372 -3.40 -3.33 -9.42
C ALA A 372 -4.22 -3.25 -8.11
N LEU A 373 -4.24 -2.10 -7.43
CA LEU A 373 -5.09 -1.87 -6.27
C LEU A 373 -6.52 -1.52 -6.67
N PHE A 374 -6.70 -0.73 -7.73
CA PHE A 374 -8.03 -0.45 -8.28
C PHE A 374 -8.72 -1.73 -8.78
N ASP A 375 -7.98 -2.70 -9.33
CA ASP A 375 -8.52 -4.00 -9.75
C ASP A 375 -9.09 -4.82 -8.57
N CYS A 376 -8.67 -4.49 -7.32
CA CYS A 376 -9.21 -5.10 -6.10
C CYS A 376 -10.44 -4.37 -5.52
N VAL A 377 -10.81 -3.22 -6.07
CA VAL A 377 -11.95 -2.41 -5.64
C VAL A 377 -13.08 -2.52 -6.65
N ARG A 378 -14.31 -2.58 -6.18
CA ARG A 378 -15.52 -2.50 -7.00
C ARG A 378 -16.21 -1.16 -6.78
N ASN A 379 -16.99 -0.72 -7.75
CA ASN A 379 -17.79 0.51 -7.70
C ASN A 379 -16.92 1.74 -7.44
N TYR A 380 -15.93 1.99 -8.28
CA TYR A 380 -15.20 3.25 -8.33
C TYR A 380 -15.41 3.93 -9.68
N TYR A 381 -15.21 5.24 -9.73
CA TYR A 381 -15.49 6.06 -10.91
C TYR A 381 -14.24 6.81 -11.33
N LEU A 382 -13.78 6.56 -12.57
CA LEU A 382 -12.68 7.31 -13.19
C LEU A 382 -13.26 8.37 -14.10
N VAL A 383 -13.01 9.63 -13.78
CA VAL A 383 -13.57 10.79 -14.48
C VAL A 383 -12.45 11.71 -14.98
N SER A 384 -12.71 12.46 -16.05
CA SER A 384 -11.86 13.59 -16.44
C SER A 384 -12.11 14.79 -15.54
N LYS A 385 -11.28 15.84 -15.66
CA LYS A 385 -11.47 17.10 -14.92
C LYS A 385 -12.85 17.70 -15.21
N ASP A 386 -13.25 17.71 -16.49
CA ASP A 386 -14.53 18.28 -16.95
C ASP A 386 -15.75 17.45 -16.50
N GLU A 387 -15.57 16.15 -16.23
CA GLU A 387 -16.63 15.26 -15.76
C GLU A 387 -16.83 15.30 -14.24
N LEU A 388 -15.90 15.89 -13.46
CA LEU A 388 -15.92 15.82 -12.00
C LEU A 388 -17.16 16.52 -11.40
N ALA A 389 -17.50 17.70 -11.89
CA ALA A 389 -18.68 18.43 -11.40
C ALA A 389 -19.97 17.64 -11.65
N SER A 390 -20.11 17.03 -12.83
CA SER A 390 -21.25 16.20 -13.18
C SER A 390 -21.33 14.93 -12.31
N ALA A 391 -20.18 14.32 -12.01
CA ALA A 391 -20.11 13.15 -11.13
C ALA A 391 -20.50 13.51 -9.68
N LEU A 392 -20.08 14.67 -9.16
CA LEU A 392 -20.48 15.14 -7.84
C LEU A 392 -21.99 15.41 -7.77
N LEU A 393 -22.58 16.05 -8.76
CA LEU A 393 -24.02 16.32 -8.82
C LEU A 393 -24.86 15.03 -8.86
N ALA A 394 -24.33 13.99 -9.49
CA ALA A 394 -24.97 12.67 -9.58
C ALA A 394 -24.70 11.75 -8.37
N TYR A 395 -24.14 12.26 -7.26
CA TYR A 395 -23.66 11.42 -6.14
C TYR A 395 -24.72 10.46 -5.58
N LYS A 396 -26.00 10.81 -5.63
CA LYS A 396 -27.11 9.97 -5.15
C LYS A 396 -27.29 8.69 -5.95
N ASP A 397 -26.88 8.71 -7.22
CA ASP A 397 -26.98 7.58 -8.16
C ASP A 397 -25.72 6.71 -8.18
N LEU A 398 -24.66 7.13 -7.47
CA LEU A 398 -23.40 6.43 -7.43
C LEU A 398 -23.40 5.33 -6.36
N SER A 399 -22.91 4.16 -6.73
CA SER A 399 -22.72 3.04 -5.81
C SER A 399 -21.48 3.23 -4.94
N ARG A 400 -21.56 2.79 -3.71
CA ARG A 400 -20.42 2.83 -2.75
C ARG A 400 -19.37 1.81 -3.14
N SER A 401 -18.11 2.21 -3.01
CA SER A 401 -16.98 1.32 -3.27
C SER A 401 -16.88 0.22 -2.23
N MET A 402 -16.31 -0.91 -2.64
CA MET A 402 -16.06 -2.04 -1.74
C MET A 402 -14.81 -2.81 -2.18
N ILE A 403 -14.11 -3.36 -1.21
CA ILE A 403 -13.02 -4.30 -1.49
C ILE A 403 -13.62 -5.66 -1.83
N SER A 404 -13.10 -6.30 -2.87
CA SER A 404 -13.53 -7.64 -3.27
C SER A 404 -13.16 -8.67 -2.18
N THR A 405 -14.15 -9.15 -1.43
CA THR A 405 -13.95 -10.11 -0.32
C THR A 405 -13.41 -11.46 -0.80
N TRP A 406 -13.74 -11.87 -2.03
CA TRP A 406 -13.19 -13.08 -2.66
C TRP A 406 -11.66 -13.06 -2.72
N ALA A 407 -11.07 -11.88 -2.86
CA ALA A 407 -9.63 -11.75 -2.93
C ALA A 407 -8.94 -12.09 -1.60
N ARG A 408 -9.48 -11.69 -0.44
CA ARG A 408 -8.80 -11.85 0.87
C ARG A 408 -8.59 -13.32 1.27
N GLY A 409 -9.66 -14.11 1.31
CA GLY A 409 -9.59 -15.52 1.75
C GLY A 409 -8.74 -16.37 0.82
N GLY A 410 -8.95 -16.24 -0.49
CA GLY A 410 -8.16 -16.95 -1.50
C GLY A 410 -6.68 -16.59 -1.49
N ILE A 411 -6.34 -15.32 -1.19
CA ILE A 411 -4.95 -14.86 -1.06
C ILE A 411 -4.26 -15.54 0.13
N LEU A 412 -4.85 -15.50 1.32
CA LEU A 412 -4.26 -16.12 2.52
C LEU A 412 -4.09 -17.63 2.35
N GLN A 413 -5.10 -18.32 1.83
CA GLN A 413 -5.02 -19.75 1.56
C GLN A 413 -3.88 -20.07 0.57
N ALA A 414 -3.76 -19.33 -0.53
CA ALA A 414 -2.69 -19.56 -1.52
C ALA A 414 -1.29 -19.29 -0.96
N ILE A 415 -1.13 -18.31 -0.05
CA ILE A 415 0.14 -18.01 0.59
C ILE A 415 0.54 -19.12 1.56
N LEU A 416 -0.38 -19.57 2.41
CA LEU A 416 -0.11 -20.50 3.50
C LEU A 416 -0.12 -21.97 3.08
N ALA A 417 -0.84 -22.35 2.02
CA ALA A 417 -0.78 -23.69 1.45
C ALA A 417 0.62 -24.05 0.99
#